data_98f441718bf10b397a331ba976f05ba7
#
_entry.id   98f441718bf10b397a331ba976f05ba7
#
_cell.length_a   1.000
_cell.length_b   1.000
_cell.length_c   1.000
_cell.angle_alpha   90.00
_cell.angle_beta   90.00
_cell.angle_gamma   90.00
#
_symmetry.space_group_name_H-M   'P 1'
#
loop_
_entity.id
_entity.type
_entity.pdbx_description
1 polymer ?
#
loop_
_entity_poly.entity_id
_entity_poly.type
_entity_poly.pdbx_seq_one_letter_code
_entity_poly.pdbx_strand_id
1 'polypeptide(L)'
;MAKPTVSDAQLMIQIAQWGTSLGVEEAMPQLFADDFDPDTANAMDNPAVRKMLMFGESIATLTKNDLLSKKLVNDWLWIEGIWSRVGPAALKQRARFNEPRLYENFEALAASAT
;
A
#
# COMPACT_ATOMS: atom_id res chain seq x y z
N MET A 1 12.06 10.75 15.80
CA MET A 1 10.70 10.44 15.35
C MET A 1 9.69 10.82 16.42
N ALA A 2 8.64 11.51 16.02
CA ALA A 2 7.57 11.85 16.93
C ALA A 2 6.80 10.59 17.36
N LYS A 3 6.33 10.57 18.59
CA LYS A 3 5.46 9.50 19.07
C LYS A 3 4.09 9.61 18.39
N PRO A 4 3.42 8.47 18.14
CA PRO A 4 2.05 8.51 17.67
C PRO A 4 1.14 9.27 18.64
N THR A 5 0.15 9.96 18.09
CA THR A 5 -0.81 10.75 18.85
C THR A 5 -2.19 10.09 18.79
N VAL A 6 -3.12 10.60 19.61
CA VAL A 6 -4.52 10.18 19.54
C VAL A 6 -5.09 10.50 18.14
N SER A 7 -4.71 11.64 17.55
CA SER A 7 -5.14 11.99 16.19
C SER A 7 -4.65 10.96 15.18
N ASP A 8 -3.42 10.48 15.32
CA ASP A 8 -2.89 9.41 14.47
C ASP A 8 -3.76 8.16 14.58
N ALA A 9 -4.12 7.76 15.80
CA ALA A 9 -4.93 6.58 16.04
C ALA A 9 -6.33 6.73 15.44
N GLN A 10 -6.94 7.90 15.58
CA GLN A 10 -8.26 8.18 15.00
C GLN A 10 -8.22 8.10 13.49
N LEU A 11 -7.19 8.69 12.87
CA LEU A 11 -7.03 8.64 11.42
C LEU A 11 -6.80 7.20 10.94
N MET A 12 -6.00 6.43 11.67
CA MET A 12 -5.77 5.02 11.34
C MET A 12 -7.08 4.22 11.32
N ILE A 13 -7.94 4.42 12.32
CA ILE A 13 -9.25 3.74 12.37
C ILE A 13 -10.12 4.16 11.18
N GLN A 14 -10.12 5.45 10.83
CA GLN A 14 -10.87 5.93 9.66
C GLN A 14 -10.35 5.28 8.37
N ILE A 15 -9.04 5.15 8.23
CA ILE A 15 -8.42 4.51 7.07
C ILE A 15 -8.76 3.02 7.02
N ALA A 16 -8.78 2.36 8.18
CA ALA A 16 -9.18 0.95 8.26
C ALA A 16 -10.62 0.76 7.81
N GLN A 17 -11.52 1.66 8.21
CA GLN A 17 -12.92 1.64 7.78
C GLN A 17 -13.03 1.85 6.27
N TRP A 18 -12.26 2.79 5.74
CA TRP A 18 -12.20 3.01 4.30
C TRP A 18 -11.69 1.76 3.56
N GLY A 19 -10.65 1.11 4.11
CA GLY A 19 -10.13 -0.14 3.57
C GLY A 19 -11.20 -1.22 3.47
N THR A 20 -12.03 -1.35 4.52
CA THR A 20 -13.15 -2.29 4.51
C THR A 20 -14.12 -1.96 3.37
N SER A 21 -14.45 -0.68 3.18
CA SER A 21 -15.33 -0.25 2.08
C SER A 21 -14.73 -0.53 0.71
N LEU A 22 -13.41 -0.45 0.56
CA LEU A 22 -12.71 -0.76 -0.69
C LEU A 22 -12.64 -2.25 -0.98
N GLY A 23 -12.80 -3.11 0.03
CA GLY A 23 -12.62 -4.54 -0.13
C GLY A 23 -11.18 -5.00 0.09
N VAL A 24 -10.42 -4.29 0.93
CA VAL A 24 -9.03 -4.65 1.23
C VAL A 24 -8.95 -6.02 1.93
N GLU A 25 -9.92 -6.35 2.79
CA GLU A 25 -9.94 -7.64 3.48
C GLU A 25 -10.06 -8.82 2.51
N GLU A 26 -10.83 -8.65 1.43
CA GLU A 26 -10.99 -9.66 0.39
C GLU A 26 -9.79 -9.68 -0.56
N ALA A 27 -9.18 -8.52 -0.80
CA ALA A 27 -8.04 -8.38 -1.71
C ALA A 27 -6.78 -9.03 -1.12
N MET A 28 -6.54 -8.86 0.18
CA MET A 28 -5.30 -9.28 0.82
C MET A 28 -5.00 -10.78 0.64
N PRO A 29 -5.94 -11.71 0.94
CA PRO A 29 -5.67 -13.13 0.76
C PRO A 29 -5.37 -13.50 -0.70
N GLN A 30 -5.95 -12.79 -1.66
CA GLN A 30 -5.72 -13.06 -3.07
C GLN A 30 -4.26 -12.79 -3.45
N LEU A 31 -3.67 -11.74 -2.88
CA LEU A 31 -2.28 -11.37 -3.19
C LEU A 31 -1.28 -12.37 -2.62
N PHE A 32 -1.63 -13.06 -1.54
CA PHE A 32 -0.74 -14.02 -0.88
C PHE A 32 -1.14 -15.47 -1.16
N ALA A 33 -2.07 -15.70 -2.09
CA ALA A 33 -2.42 -17.05 -2.52
C ALA A 33 -1.27 -17.66 -3.33
N ASP A 34 -1.14 -19.00 -3.25
CA ASP A 34 -0.05 -19.72 -3.91
C ASP A 34 -0.05 -19.54 -5.42
N ASP A 35 -1.22 -19.35 -6.02
CA ASP A 35 -1.38 -19.18 -7.46
C ASP A 35 -1.27 -17.72 -7.94
N PHE A 36 -1.04 -16.77 -7.03
CA PHE A 36 -0.85 -15.37 -7.42
C PHE A 36 0.57 -15.14 -7.95
N ASP A 37 0.66 -14.63 -9.17
CA ASP A 37 1.94 -14.26 -9.78
C ASP A 37 2.07 -12.74 -9.86
N PRO A 38 2.92 -12.12 -9.01
CA PRO A 38 3.09 -10.66 -9.02
C PRO A 38 3.75 -10.13 -10.28
N ASP A 39 4.42 -10.99 -11.05
CA ASP A 39 5.18 -10.57 -12.24
C ASP A 39 4.41 -10.74 -13.56
N THR A 40 3.16 -11.19 -13.49
CA THR A 40 2.36 -11.35 -14.71
C THR A 40 2.16 -10.02 -15.43
N ALA A 41 2.16 -10.06 -16.76
CA ALA A 41 1.98 -8.87 -17.58
C ALA A 41 0.67 -8.13 -17.30
N ASN A 42 -0.36 -8.87 -16.87
CA ASN A 42 -1.70 -8.34 -16.64
C ASN A 42 -2.02 -8.12 -15.15
N ALA A 43 -1.00 -8.02 -14.30
CA ALA A 43 -1.22 -7.87 -12.86
C ALA A 43 -2.12 -6.66 -12.53
N MET A 44 -2.01 -5.56 -13.29
CA MET A 44 -2.84 -4.38 -13.06
C MET A 44 -4.31 -4.59 -13.42
N ASP A 45 -4.64 -5.64 -14.17
CA ASP A 45 -6.03 -5.99 -14.45
C ASP A 45 -6.68 -6.70 -13.27
N ASN A 46 -5.89 -7.12 -12.28
CA ASN A 46 -6.39 -7.73 -11.06
C ASN A 46 -6.91 -6.64 -10.11
N PRO A 47 -8.21 -6.64 -9.78
CA PRO A 47 -8.77 -5.62 -8.87
C PRO A 47 -8.09 -5.59 -7.51
N ALA A 48 -7.63 -6.73 -6.98
CA ALA A 48 -6.94 -6.78 -5.69
C ALA A 48 -5.63 -5.98 -5.73
N VAL A 49 -4.87 -6.11 -6.82
CA VAL A 49 -3.62 -5.36 -7.01
C VAL A 49 -3.90 -3.86 -7.05
N ARG A 50 -4.89 -3.44 -7.85
CA ARG A 50 -5.23 -2.02 -7.98
C ARG A 50 -5.69 -1.41 -6.67
N LYS A 51 -6.52 -2.14 -5.93
CA LYS A 51 -7.02 -1.68 -4.63
C LYS A 51 -5.88 -1.47 -3.65
N MET A 52 -4.96 -2.42 -3.58
CA MET A 52 -3.85 -2.34 -2.63
C MET A 52 -2.84 -1.26 -3.03
N LEU A 53 -2.61 -1.05 -4.32
CA LEU A 53 -1.75 0.05 -4.76
C LEU A 53 -2.33 1.40 -4.37
N MET A 54 -3.62 1.61 -4.57
CA MET A 54 -4.29 2.85 -4.20
C MET A 54 -4.29 3.03 -2.68
N PHE A 55 -4.64 1.99 -1.95
CA PHE A 55 -4.71 2.02 -0.49
C PHE A 55 -3.33 2.32 0.11
N GLY A 56 -2.32 1.57 -0.33
CA GLY A 56 -0.94 1.74 0.16
C GLY A 56 -0.35 3.11 -0.19
N GLU A 57 -0.58 3.60 -1.40
CA GLU A 57 -0.10 4.92 -1.79
C GLU A 57 -0.76 6.02 -0.97
N SER A 58 -2.05 5.90 -0.67
CA SER A 58 -2.77 6.87 0.16
C SER A 58 -2.18 6.94 1.56
N ILE A 59 -1.96 5.77 2.19
CA ILE A 59 -1.34 5.70 3.51
C ILE A 59 0.07 6.28 3.48
N ALA A 60 0.85 5.91 2.47
CA ALA A 60 2.23 6.37 2.33
C ALA A 60 2.31 7.88 2.12
N THR A 61 1.37 8.46 1.39
CA THR A 61 1.30 9.91 1.20
C THR A 61 1.05 10.62 2.52
N LEU A 62 0.17 10.08 3.34
CA LEU A 62 -0.10 10.64 4.66
C LEU A 62 1.12 10.56 5.59
N THR A 63 1.83 9.43 5.57
CA THR A 63 3.02 9.27 6.41
C THR A 63 4.16 10.17 5.95
N LYS A 64 4.34 10.33 4.64
CA LYS A 64 5.37 11.21 4.09
C LYS A 64 5.17 12.66 4.53
N ASN A 65 3.92 13.08 4.65
CA ASN A 65 3.58 14.45 5.00
C ASN A 65 3.34 14.64 6.51
N ASP A 66 3.75 13.68 7.32
CA ASP A 66 3.64 13.71 8.78
C ASP A 66 2.20 13.88 9.29
N LEU A 67 1.22 13.45 8.50
CA LEU A 67 -0.19 13.47 8.88
C LEU A 67 -0.61 12.17 9.56
N LEU A 68 0.18 11.11 9.40
CA LEU A 68 -0.05 9.82 10.03
C LEU A 68 1.30 9.24 10.46
N SER A 69 1.37 8.74 11.70
CA SER A 69 2.59 8.17 12.26
C SER A 69 3.06 6.95 11.45
N LYS A 70 4.29 7.01 10.96
CA LYS A 70 4.92 5.88 10.28
C LYS A 70 5.06 4.67 11.20
N LYS A 71 5.42 4.91 12.48
CA LYS A 71 5.52 3.84 13.47
C LYS A 71 4.19 3.10 13.60
N LEU A 72 3.10 3.85 13.70
CA LEU A 72 1.77 3.25 13.86
C LEU A 72 1.39 2.42 12.63
N VAL A 73 1.71 2.90 11.43
CA VAL A 73 1.45 2.17 10.19
C VAL A 73 2.25 0.86 10.15
N ASN A 74 3.52 0.91 10.50
CA ASN A 74 4.38 -0.28 10.49
C ASN A 74 3.97 -1.30 11.55
N ASP A 75 3.43 -0.84 12.67
CA ASP A 75 2.88 -1.73 13.70
C ASP A 75 1.56 -2.37 13.23
N TRP A 76 0.85 -1.70 12.35
CA TRP A 76 -0.48 -2.13 11.87
C TRP A 76 -0.39 -3.03 10.63
N LEU A 77 0.43 -2.65 9.63
CA LEU A 77 0.45 -3.28 8.32
C LEU A 77 1.86 -3.78 7.97
N TRP A 78 1.91 -4.93 7.31
CA TRP A 78 3.16 -5.46 6.75
C TRP A 78 3.41 -4.81 5.39
N ILE A 79 3.85 -3.55 5.40
CA ILE A 79 3.97 -2.71 4.20
C ILE A 79 4.92 -3.34 3.16
N GLU A 80 6.11 -3.78 3.58
CA GLU A 80 7.06 -4.36 2.62
C GLU A 80 6.57 -5.66 2.01
N GLY A 81 5.85 -6.48 2.80
CA GLY A 81 5.26 -7.71 2.29
C GLY A 81 4.19 -7.45 1.25
N ILE A 82 3.32 -6.46 1.52
CA ILE A 82 2.29 -6.07 0.56
C ILE A 82 2.93 -5.51 -0.70
N TRP A 83 3.91 -4.63 -0.56
CA TRP A 83 4.63 -4.07 -1.71
C TRP A 83 5.27 -5.15 -2.56
N SER A 84 5.83 -6.20 -1.94
CA SER A 84 6.44 -7.30 -2.68
C SER A 84 5.46 -7.98 -3.64
N ARG A 85 4.15 -7.92 -3.33
CA ARG A 85 3.10 -8.55 -4.14
C ARG A 85 2.54 -7.61 -5.22
N VAL A 86 2.53 -6.30 -4.98
CA VAL A 86 1.93 -5.33 -5.89
C VAL A 86 2.95 -4.42 -6.59
N GLY A 87 4.16 -4.34 -6.06
CA GLY A 87 5.21 -3.48 -6.61
C GLY A 87 5.58 -3.80 -8.06
N PRO A 88 5.73 -5.07 -8.45
CA PRO A 88 6.03 -5.39 -9.85
C PRO A 88 5.00 -4.82 -10.82
N ALA A 89 3.71 -4.85 -10.48
CA ALA A 89 2.66 -4.24 -11.29
C ALA A 89 2.82 -2.72 -11.36
N ALA A 90 3.18 -2.09 -10.25
CA ALA A 90 3.42 -0.64 -10.20
C ALA A 90 4.56 -0.23 -11.14
N LEU A 91 5.66 -0.99 -11.14
CA LEU A 91 6.80 -0.71 -12.01
C LEU A 91 6.42 -0.85 -13.48
N LYS A 92 5.61 -1.83 -13.84
CA LYS A 92 5.12 -2.00 -15.21
C LYS A 92 4.22 -0.83 -15.62
N GLN A 93 3.40 -0.32 -14.71
CA GLN A 93 2.56 0.83 -14.99
C GLN A 93 3.38 2.11 -15.21
N ARG A 94 4.46 2.28 -14.46
CA ARG A 94 5.39 3.41 -14.68
C ARG A 94 5.92 3.40 -16.11
N ALA A 95 6.34 2.25 -16.59
CA ALA A 95 6.86 2.10 -17.94
C ALA A 95 5.76 2.33 -18.99
N ARG A 96 4.57 1.76 -18.75
CA ARG A 96 3.45 1.83 -19.69
C ARG A 96 2.97 3.27 -19.91
N PHE A 97 2.90 4.06 -18.83
CA PHE A 97 2.42 5.43 -18.91
C PHE A 97 3.54 6.46 -18.97
N ASN A 98 4.79 6.01 -19.01
CA ASN A 98 5.96 6.89 -18.99
C ASN A 98 5.89 7.88 -17.81
N GLU A 99 5.49 7.37 -16.64
CA GLU A 99 5.39 8.18 -15.43
C GLU A 99 6.11 7.46 -14.27
N PRO A 100 7.39 7.81 -14.02
CA PRO A 100 8.21 7.13 -13.00
C PRO A 100 7.76 7.37 -11.56
N ARG A 101 6.86 8.34 -11.33
CA ARG A 101 6.43 8.70 -9.98
C ARG A 101 5.21 7.92 -9.48
N LEU A 102 4.59 7.08 -10.32
CA LEU A 102 3.42 6.30 -9.90
C LEU A 102 3.76 5.43 -8.70
N TYR A 103 2.99 5.58 -7.62
CA TYR A 103 3.12 4.81 -6.38
C TYR A 103 4.50 4.97 -5.71
N GLU A 104 5.17 6.10 -5.94
CA GLU A 104 6.51 6.34 -5.39
C GLU A 104 6.52 6.39 -3.86
N ASN A 105 5.46 6.90 -3.25
CA ASN A 105 5.39 7.01 -1.79
C ASN A 105 5.22 5.65 -1.14
N PHE A 106 4.40 4.77 -1.73
CA PHE A 106 4.25 3.40 -1.26
C PHE A 106 5.58 2.66 -1.33
N GLU A 107 6.29 2.78 -2.46
CA GLU A 107 7.61 2.16 -2.61
C GLU A 107 8.59 2.66 -1.56
N ALA A 108 8.65 3.98 -1.34
CA ALA A 108 9.55 4.58 -0.38
C ALA A 108 9.22 4.14 1.05
N LEU A 109 7.94 4.04 1.39
CA LEU A 109 7.52 3.56 2.71
C LEU A 109 7.95 2.11 2.90
N ALA A 110 7.76 1.26 1.88
CA ALA A 110 8.17 -0.15 1.94
C ALA A 110 9.69 -0.29 2.11
N ALA A 111 10.48 0.53 1.41
CA ALA A 111 11.93 0.50 1.50
C ALA A 111 12.44 0.91 2.88
N SER A 112 11.70 1.74 3.60
CA SER A 112 12.08 2.24 4.92
C SER A 112 11.43 1.46 6.06
N ALA A 113 10.59 0.47 5.76
CA ALA A 113 9.95 -0.37 6.77
C ALA A 113 10.98 -1.38 7.31
N THR A 114 11.24 -1.32 8.59
CA THR A 114 12.18 -2.24 9.26
C THR A 114 11.61 -2.67 10.59
#